data_985bd8805845b1690b2453a3572218a9
#
_entry.id   985bd8805845b1690b2453a3572218a9
#
_cell.length_a   1.000
_cell.length_b   1.000
_cell.length_c   1.000
_cell.angle_alpha   90.00
_cell.angle_beta   90.00
_cell.angle_gamma   90.00
#
_symmetry.space_group_name_H-M   'P 1'
#
loop_
_entity.id
_entity.type
_entity.pdbx_description
1 polymer ?
#
loop_
_entity_poly.entity_id
_entity_poly.type
_entity_poly.pdbx_seq_one_letter_code
_entity_poly.pdbx_strand_id
1 'polypeptide(L)'
;MGRITIDMTINAPVATVFAYVDDYRNTTRYMKDLVKWQPTGKVTHGKGARFDVGMRAGPTTLTSVVDITTWTENTAIGWHSNEGFRQIGIWAFKPKGDKTQVTFDMEYEFGGGIAGRLLGRAAEPIVRGNLQRSVETLKLHTEKLGTSRSAAKPAPKASTKSATKPVTPAARSTTKSATKPAAQPRSKAKNSSRNA
;
A
#
# COMPACT_ATOMS: atom_id res chain seq x y z
N MET A 1 5.91 -13.90 23.52
CA MET A 1 5.53 -13.27 22.27
C MET A 1 4.09 -12.82 22.42
N GLY A 2 3.82 -11.54 22.26
CA GLY A 2 2.47 -10.97 22.25
C GLY A 2 1.96 -10.86 20.82
N ARG A 3 0.64 -10.95 20.62
CA ARG A 3 -0.01 -10.72 19.32
C ARG A 3 -1.25 -9.86 19.52
N ILE A 4 -1.39 -8.87 18.66
CA ILE A 4 -2.55 -7.98 18.65
C ILE A 4 -3.09 -7.93 17.24
N THR A 5 -4.38 -8.25 17.11
CA THR A 5 -5.12 -8.11 15.87
C THR A 5 -6.26 -7.12 16.09
N ILE A 6 -6.43 -6.16 15.19
CA ILE A 6 -7.48 -5.15 15.20
C ILE A 6 -8.12 -5.10 13.82
N ASP A 7 -9.43 -5.30 13.79
CA ASP A 7 -10.24 -5.18 12.59
C ASP A 7 -11.11 -3.93 12.65
N MET A 8 -11.19 -3.21 11.53
CA MET A 8 -12.00 -1.99 11.44
C MET A 8 -12.55 -1.79 10.03
N THR A 9 -13.78 -1.32 9.94
CA THR A 9 -14.35 -0.83 8.68
C THR A 9 -14.19 0.68 8.60
N ILE A 10 -13.60 1.16 7.51
CA ILE A 10 -13.37 2.57 7.19
C ILE A 10 -14.29 2.97 6.02
N ASN A 11 -15.04 4.07 6.16
CA ASN A 11 -15.93 4.59 5.12
C ASN A 11 -15.14 5.43 4.10
N ALA A 12 -14.19 4.80 3.44
CA ALA A 12 -13.39 5.37 2.37
C ALA A 12 -12.95 4.27 1.40
N PRO A 13 -12.75 4.58 0.10
CA PRO A 13 -12.25 3.63 -0.89
C PRO A 13 -10.88 3.07 -0.51
N VAL A 14 -10.61 1.80 -0.85
CA VAL A 14 -9.36 1.11 -0.51
C VAL A 14 -8.12 1.86 -0.99
N ALA A 15 -8.16 2.43 -2.18
CA ALA A 15 -7.04 3.22 -2.70
C ALA A 15 -6.72 4.46 -1.85
N THR A 16 -7.74 5.09 -1.23
CA THR A 16 -7.54 6.24 -0.34
C THR A 16 -6.89 5.81 0.98
N VAL A 17 -7.38 4.71 1.57
CA VAL A 17 -6.87 4.19 2.84
C VAL A 17 -5.46 3.66 2.67
N PHE A 18 -5.22 2.86 1.63
CA PHE A 18 -3.92 2.29 1.31
C PHE A 18 -2.87 3.39 1.07
N ALA A 19 -3.14 4.35 0.19
CA ALA A 19 -2.21 5.43 -0.12
C ALA A 19 -1.87 6.28 1.12
N TYR A 20 -2.80 6.44 2.06
CA TYR A 20 -2.55 7.14 3.30
C TYR A 20 -1.59 6.38 4.23
N VAL A 21 -1.74 5.05 4.33
CA VAL A 21 -0.88 4.18 5.15
C VAL A 21 0.50 4.02 4.49
N ASP A 22 0.56 3.89 3.16
CA ASP A 22 1.81 3.72 2.39
C ASP A 22 2.71 4.96 2.44
N ASP A 23 2.14 6.15 2.57
CA ASP A 23 2.92 7.36 2.76
C ASP A 23 3.49 7.43 4.19
N TYR A 24 4.78 7.08 4.33
CA TYR A 24 5.48 7.03 5.61
C TYR A 24 5.39 8.34 6.42
N ARG A 25 5.19 9.50 5.77
CA ARG A 25 5.04 10.81 6.42
C ARG A 25 3.77 10.92 7.26
N ASN A 26 2.80 10.04 6.99
CA ASN A 26 1.56 9.97 7.75
C ASN A 26 1.65 9.07 8.97
N THR A 27 2.61 8.14 9.03
CA THR A 27 2.65 7.08 10.02
C THR A 27 2.62 7.62 11.46
N THR A 28 3.43 8.63 11.77
CA THR A 28 3.43 9.27 13.09
C THR A 28 2.20 10.13 13.39
N ARG A 29 1.37 10.43 12.37
CA ARG A 29 0.14 11.21 12.54
C ARG A 29 -1.00 10.37 13.10
N TYR A 30 -1.03 9.08 12.80
CA TYR A 30 -2.07 8.18 13.30
C TYR A 30 -1.56 7.17 14.32
N MET A 31 -0.29 6.76 14.27
CA MET A 31 0.33 5.89 15.27
C MET A 31 0.88 6.74 16.43
N LYS A 32 0.06 6.99 17.43
CA LYS A 32 0.33 8.01 18.47
C LYS A 32 1.58 7.77 19.32
N ASP A 33 1.93 6.51 19.57
CA ASP A 33 3.12 6.17 20.35
C ASP A 33 4.39 6.08 19.50
N LEU A 34 4.25 6.22 18.18
CA LEU A 34 5.36 6.22 17.25
C LEU A 34 5.94 7.63 17.19
N VAL A 35 7.13 7.82 17.77
CA VAL A 35 7.83 9.11 17.84
C VAL A 35 8.84 9.29 16.71
N LYS A 36 9.19 8.20 16.02
CA LYS A 36 10.11 8.19 14.89
C LYS A 36 9.68 7.14 13.87
N TRP A 37 9.64 7.52 12.61
CA TRP A 37 9.46 6.66 11.45
C TRP A 37 10.16 7.31 10.28
N GLN A 38 11.45 7.02 10.13
CA GLN A 38 12.34 7.71 9.18
C GLN A 38 12.95 6.70 8.22
N PRO A 39 12.88 6.94 6.90
CA PRO A 39 13.55 6.08 5.94
C PRO A 39 15.06 6.17 6.11
N THR A 40 15.77 5.02 6.05
CA THR A 40 17.23 4.94 6.17
C THR A 40 17.96 4.88 4.84
N GLY A 41 17.21 4.92 3.72
CA GLY A 41 17.76 4.80 2.37
C GLY A 41 16.97 5.60 1.33
N LYS A 42 17.29 5.36 0.06
CA LYS A 42 16.61 6.02 -1.07
C LYS A 42 15.21 5.46 -1.33
N VAL A 43 14.96 4.20 -0.95
CA VAL A 43 13.66 3.54 -1.10
C VAL A 43 12.81 3.92 0.10
N THR A 44 11.75 4.68 -0.13
CA THR A 44 10.89 5.24 0.91
C THR A 44 9.50 4.62 0.96
N HIS A 45 9.17 3.73 0.03
CA HIS A 45 7.92 2.97 0.01
C HIS A 45 8.09 1.65 -0.74
N GLY A 46 7.13 0.74 -0.58
CA GLY A 46 7.15 -0.55 -1.25
C GLY A 46 8.10 -1.56 -0.60
N LYS A 47 8.13 -2.76 -1.17
CA LYS A 47 8.98 -3.84 -0.67
C LYS A 47 10.46 -3.45 -0.72
N GLY A 48 11.18 -3.68 0.39
CA GLY A 48 12.59 -3.32 0.54
C GLY A 48 12.84 -1.91 1.09
N ALA A 49 11.80 -1.10 1.31
CA ALA A 49 11.93 0.13 2.07
C ALA A 49 12.33 -0.19 3.52
N ARG A 50 13.26 0.58 4.08
CA ARG A 50 13.80 0.40 5.43
C ARG A 50 13.60 1.66 6.25
N PHE A 51 13.17 1.50 7.49
CA PHE A 51 12.84 2.59 8.39
C PHE A 51 13.52 2.41 9.74
N ASP A 52 14.02 3.52 10.28
CA ASP A 52 14.43 3.66 11.67
C ASP A 52 13.20 4.09 12.48
N VAL A 53 12.88 3.30 13.49
CA VAL A 53 11.62 3.39 14.23
C VAL A 53 11.89 3.65 15.70
N GLY A 54 11.15 4.60 16.27
CA GLY A 54 11.11 4.86 17.71
C GLY A 54 9.68 4.82 18.22
N MET A 55 9.41 3.95 19.19
CA MET A 55 8.09 3.80 19.81
C MET A 55 8.18 4.10 21.30
N ARG A 56 7.31 4.96 21.80
CA ARG A 56 7.22 5.28 23.22
C ARG A 56 6.63 4.12 24.02
N ALA A 57 7.30 3.71 25.07
CA ALA A 57 6.85 2.70 26.00
C ALA A 57 7.02 3.24 27.43
N GLY A 58 6.03 3.98 27.94
CA GLY A 58 6.12 4.71 29.19
C GLY A 58 7.23 5.78 29.15
N PRO A 59 8.20 5.76 30.12
CA PRO A 59 9.30 6.72 30.14
C PRO A 59 10.41 6.40 29.12
N THR A 60 10.34 5.22 28.46
CA THR A 60 11.40 4.72 27.57
C THR A 60 10.94 4.79 26.12
N THR A 61 11.89 4.92 25.20
CA THR A 61 11.66 4.75 23.77
C THR A 61 12.29 3.43 23.31
N LEU A 62 11.48 2.54 22.78
CA LEU A 62 11.94 1.33 22.12
C LEU A 62 12.33 1.69 20.69
N THR A 63 13.52 1.31 20.29
CA THR A 63 14.03 1.55 18.93
C THR A 63 14.12 0.25 18.15
N SER A 64 13.88 0.32 16.86
CA SER A 64 14.07 -0.81 15.94
C SER A 64 14.36 -0.31 14.53
N VAL A 65 14.99 -1.16 13.73
CA VAL A 65 15.08 -0.99 12.28
C VAL A 65 14.13 -2.00 11.64
N VAL A 66 13.21 -1.53 10.81
CA VAL A 66 12.22 -2.39 10.14
C VAL A 66 12.37 -2.34 8.64
N ASP A 67 12.16 -3.49 8.00
CA ASP A 67 12.06 -3.62 6.54
C ASP A 67 10.61 -3.87 6.14
N ILE A 68 10.17 -3.25 5.06
CA ILE A 68 8.92 -3.62 4.40
C ILE A 68 9.16 -4.90 3.59
N THR A 69 8.59 -5.99 4.06
CA THR A 69 8.78 -7.34 3.49
C THR A 69 7.65 -7.75 2.55
N THR A 70 6.44 -7.22 2.79
CA THR A 70 5.27 -7.41 1.94
C THR A 70 4.75 -6.06 1.49
N TRP A 71 4.52 -5.92 0.19
CA TRP A 71 3.85 -4.76 -0.37
C TRP A 71 3.06 -5.20 -1.59
N THR A 72 1.76 -5.05 -1.54
CA THR A 72 0.84 -5.31 -2.64
C THR A 72 -0.17 -4.20 -2.65
N GLU A 73 -0.20 -3.43 -3.73
CA GLU A 73 -1.04 -2.25 -3.86
C GLU A 73 -2.50 -2.55 -3.51
N ASN A 74 -3.10 -1.68 -2.72
CA ASN A 74 -4.49 -1.78 -2.24
C ASN A 74 -4.83 -3.08 -1.48
N THR A 75 -3.82 -3.87 -1.08
CA THR A 75 -4.04 -5.19 -0.46
C THR A 75 -3.28 -5.36 0.84
N ALA A 76 -1.96 -5.13 0.85
CA ALA A 76 -1.16 -5.40 2.05
C ALA A 76 0.15 -4.61 2.12
N ILE A 77 0.54 -4.22 3.36
CA ILE A 77 1.85 -3.68 3.71
C ILE A 77 2.31 -4.41 4.96
N GLY A 78 3.35 -5.24 4.85
CA GLY A 78 3.91 -5.99 5.97
C GLY A 78 5.35 -5.59 6.25
N TRP A 79 5.73 -5.66 7.51
CA TRP A 79 7.09 -5.32 7.97
C TRP A 79 7.62 -6.34 8.97
N HIS A 80 8.93 -6.32 9.12
CA HIS A 80 9.66 -7.11 10.09
C HIS A 80 10.84 -6.30 10.62
N SER A 81 11.08 -6.35 11.93
CA SER A 81 12.26 -5.72 12.54
C SER A 81 13.50 -6.59 12.35
N ASN A 82 14.59 -5.97 11.90
CA ASN A 82 15.91 -6.62 11.81
C ASN A 82 16.76 -6.38 13.05
N GLU A 83 16.56 -5.23 13.69
CA GLU A 83 17.36 -4.78 14.83
C GLU A 83 16.45 -4.17 15.91
N GLY A 84 16.91 -4.22 17.16
CA GLY A 84 16.24 -3.60 18.29
C GLY A 84 15.00 -4.34 18.77
N PHE A 85 13.91 -3.61 19.03
CA PHE A 85 12.64 -4.19 19.48
C PHE A 85 12.05 -5.11 18.41
N ARG A 86 11.85 -6.36 18.80
CA ARG A 86 11.39 -7.41 17.87
C ARG A 86 9.91 -7.27 17.60
N GLN A 87 9.57 -7.10 16.33
CA GLN A 87 8.19 -7.01 15.84
C GLN A 87 8.09 -7.48 14.40
N ILE A 88 6.96 -8.07 14.09
CA ILE A 88 6.52 -8.36 12.74
C ILE A 88 5.04 -7.98 12.65
N GLY A 89 4.63 -7.37 11.56
CA GLY A 89 3.24 -6.97 11.42
C GLY A 89 2.82 -6.81 9.98
N ILE A 90 1.51 -6.66 9.80
CA ILE A 90 0.88 -6.45 8.51
C ILE A 90 -0.36 -5.57 8.65
N TRP A 91 -0.49 -4.64 7.73
CA TRP A 91 -1.73 -4.01 7.35
C TRP A 91 -2.33 -4.80 6.20
N ALA A 92 -3.54 -5.30 6.33
CA ALA A 92 -4.31 -5.89 5.24
C ALA A 92 -5.53 -5.03 4.93
N PHE A 93 -5.80 -4.85 3.62
CA PHE A 93 -6.87 -4.00 3.12
C PHE A 93 -7.75 -4.82 2.20
N LYS A 94 -9.06 -4.83 2.47
CA LYS A 94 -10.04 -5.54 1.65
C LYS A 94 -11.14 -4.57 1.22
N PRO A 95 -11.38 -4.36 -0.07
CA PRO A 95 -12.47 -3.51 -0.53
C PRO A 95 -13.81 -4.11 -0.16
N LYS A 96 -14.76 -3.27 0.29
CA LYS A 96 -16.14 -3.63 0.64
C LYS A 96 -17.10 -2.57 0.11
N GLY A 97 -17.37 -2.61 -1.20
CA GLY A 97 -18.07 -1.53 -1.90
C GLY A 97 -17.25 -0.25 -1.88
N ASP A 98 -17.84 0.84 -1.38
CA ASP A 98 -17.23 2.15 -1.19
C ASP A 98 -16.41 2.28 0.11
N LYS A 99 -16.35 1.19 0.89
CA LYS A 99 -15.65 1.10 2.18
C LYS A 99 -14.45 0.19 2.09
N THR A 100 -13.62 0.21 3.12
CA THR A 100 -12.46 -0.67 3.28
C THR A 100 -12.54 -1.40 4.60
N GLN A 101 -12.45 -2.72 4.57
CA GLN A 101 -12.11 -3.53 5.74
C GLN A 101 -10.60 -3.47 5.91
N VAL A 102 -10.14 -3.01 7.06
CA VAL A 102 -8.72 -2.95 7.45
C VAL A 102 -8.48 -3.91 8.57
N THR A 103 -7.45 -4.74 8.44
CA THR A 103 -6.92 -5.57 9.53
C THR A 103 -5.49 -5.12 9.82
N PHE A 104 -5.22 -4.77 11.07
CA PHE A 104 -3.88 -4.58 11.60
C PHE A 104 -3.53 -5.80 12.45
N ASP A 105 -2.47 -6.50 12.10
CA ASP A 105 -1.97 -7.63 12.87
C ASP A 105 -0.49 -7.43 13.19
N MET A 106 -0.11 -7.56 14.46
CA MET A 106 1.26 -7.39 14.90
C MET A 106 1.62 -8.39 15.99
N GLU A 107 2.75 -9.05 15.78
CA GLU A 107 3.43 -9.84 16.80
C GLU A 107 4.63 -9.07 17.32
N TYR A 108 4.90 -9.17 18.63
CA TYR A 108 6.03 -8.48 19.26
C TYR A 108 6.62 -9.29 20.40
N GLU A 109 7.88 -9.01 20.71
CA GLU A 109 8.59 -9.68 21.80
C GLU A 109 9.45 -8.68 22.56
N PHE A 110 9.23 -8.61 23.88
CA PHE A 110 10.15 -7.92 24.78
C PHE A 110 11.34 -8.84 25.09
N GLY A 111 12.55 -8.33 24.87
CA GLY A 111 13.77 -9.03 25.26
C GLY A 111 13.83 -9.31 26.76
N GLY A 112 14.75 -10.21 27.22
CA GLY A 112 14.95 -10.51 28.65
C GLY A 112 14.30 -11.82 29.12
N GLY A 113 14.02 -12.76 28.21
CA GLY A 113 13.59 -14.13 28.57
C GLY A 113 12.27 -14.17 29.35
N ILE A 114 12.26 -14.79 30.53
CA ILE A 114 11.05 -14.94 31.38
C ILE A 114 10.55 -13.57 31.86
N ALA A 115 11.44 -12.70 32.30
CA ALA A 115 11.08 -11.34 32.76
C ALA A 115 10.47 -10.52 31.63
N GLY A 116 11.03 -10.58 30.41
CA GLY A 116 10.45 -9.93 29.24
C GLY A 116 9.06 -10.44 28.86
N ARG A 117 8.81 -11.76 29.02
CA ARG A 117 7.47 -12.34 28.79
C ARG A 117 6.44 -11.84 29.80
N LEU A 118 6.82 -11.74 31.07
CA LEU A 118 5.93 -11.19 32.12
C LEU A 118 5.61 -9.73 31.86
N LEU A 119 6.65 -8.94 31.53
CA LEU A 119 6.49 -7.52 31.14
C LEU A 119 5.57 -7.38 29.93
N GLY A 120 5.72 -8.21 28.91
CA GLY A 120 4.87 -8.20 27.71
C GLY A 120 3.41 -8.47 28.04
N ARG A 121 3.11 -9.41 28.92
CA ARG A 121 1.75 -9.68 29.38
C ARG A 121 1.14 -8.52 30.15
N ALA A 122 1.90 -7.91 31.05
CA ALA A 122 1.46 -6.75 31.81
C ALA A 122 1.23 -5.52 30.93
N ALA A 123 2.03 -5.33 29.88
CA ALA A 123 1.94 -4.21 28.94
C ALA A 123 0.86 -4.41 27.86
N GLU A 124 0.41 -5.63 27.59
CA GLU A 124 -0.50 -5.95 26.48
C GLU A 124 -1.78 -5.10 26.45
N PRO A 125 -2.52 -4.88 27.54
CA PRO A 125 -3.72 -4.05 27.52
C PRO A 125 -3.44 -2.61 27.10
N ILE A 126 -2.30 -2.05 27.53
CA ILE A 126 -1.87 -0.70 27.19
C ILE A 126 -1.51 -0.62 25.73
N VAL A 127 -0.70 -1.56 25.23
CA VAL A 127 -0.29 -1.63 23.82
C VAL A 127 -1.51 -1.79 22.92
N ARG A 128 -2.43 -2.70 23.27
CA ARG A 128 -3.70 -2.90 22.55
C ARG A 128 -4.52 -1.62 22.50
N GLY A 129 -4.72 -0.94 23.62
CA GLY A 129 -5.48 0.29 23.71
C GLY A 129 -4.85 1.42 22.87
N ASN A 130 -3.53 1.53 22.84
CA ASN A 130 -2.81 2.51 22.02
C ASN A 130 -2.96 2.22 20.52
N LEU A 131 -2.82 0.95 20.12
CA LEU A 131 -3.00 0.54 18.73
C LEU A 131 -4.45 0.72 18.27
N GLN A 132 -5.44 0.42 19.13
CA GLN A 132 -6.86 0.67 18.84
C GLN A 132 -7.10 2.15 18.53
N ARG A 133 -6.61 3.05 19.38
CA ARG A 133 -6.71 4.51 19.14
C ARG A 133 -5.99 4.96 17.88
N SER A 134 -4.89 4.30 17.53
CA SER A 134 -4.14 4.57 16.29
C SER A 134 -4.96 4.21 15.06
N VAL A 135 -5.60 3.03 15.05
CA VAL A 135 -6.49 2.59 13.95
C VAL A 135 -7.73 3.49 13.85
N GLU A 136 -8.30 3.93 14.98
CA GLU A 136 -9.40 4.89 15.01
C GLU A 136 -8.96 6.26 14.44
N THR A 137 -7.76 6.72 14.76
CA THR A 137 -7.20 7.96 14.18
C THR A 137 -6.99 7.83 12.68
N LEU A 138 -6.47 6.68 12.21
CA LEU A 138 -6.36 6.37 10.78
C LEU A 138 -7.72 6.48 10.10
N LYS A 139 -8.76 5.85 10.69
CA LYS A 139 -10.14 5.92 10.19
C LYS A 139 -10.60 7.36 10.00
N LEU A 140 -10.48 8.18 11.06
CA LEU A 140 -10.90 9.59 11.01
C LEU A 140 -10.19 10.39 9.92
N HIS A 141 -8.88 10.17 9.72
CA HIS A 141 -8.10 10.88 8.71
C HIS A 141 -8.50 10.47 7.30
N THR A 142 -8.66 9.18 7.07
CA THR A 142 -8.94 8.65 5.72
C THR A 142 -10.39 8.87 5.29
N GLU A 143 -11.35 8.84 6.21
CA GLU A 143 -12.75 9.19 5.93
C GLU A 143 -12.90 10.66 5.53
N LYS A 144 -12.17 11.58 6.17
CA LYS A 144 -12.13 13.00 5.74
C LYS A 144 -11.61 13.17 4.33
N LEU A 145 -10.58 12.41 3.95
CA LEU A 145 -10.02 12.43 2.59
C LEU A 145 -10.98 11.83 1.57
N GLY A 146 -11.70 10.77 1.93
CA GLY A 146 -12.71 10.12 1.09
C GLY A 146 -13.87 11.06 0.75
N THR A 147 -14.39 11.78 1.74
CA THR A 147 -15.48 12.76 1.54
C THR A 147 -15.06 13.94 0.68
N SER A 148 -13.85 14.46 0.86
CA SER A 148 -13.31 15.56 0.05
C SER A 148 -13.14 15.18 -1.42
N ARG A 149 -12.73 13.93 -1.73
CA ARG A 149 -12.61 13.43 -3.10
C ARG A 149 -13.96 13.17 -3.76
N SER A 150 -14.95 12.69 -3.01
CA SER A 150 -16.30 12.47 -3.53
C SER A 150 -16.98 13.80 -3.90
N ALA A 151 -16.75 14.85 -3.13
CA ALA A 151 -17.28 16.19 -3.41
C ALA A 151 -16.60 16.85 -4.63
N ALA A 152 -15.37 16.46 -4.98
CA ALA A 152 -14.60 17.01 -6.10
C ALA A 152 -14.80 16.29 -7.45
N LYS A 153 -15.60 15.20 -7.51
CA LYS A 153 -15.89 14.50 -8.78
C LYS A 153 -16.98 15.28 -9.52
N PRO A 154 -16.70 15.90 -10.69
CA PRO A 154 -17.73 16.58 -11.48
C PRO A 154 -18.80 15.56 -11.90
N ALA A 155 -20.08 15.93 -11.77
CA ALA A 155 -21.17 15.18 -12.32
C ALA A 155 -20.94 14.93 -13.83
N PRO A 156 -21.26 13.73 -14.38
CA PRO A 156 -21.13 13.49 -15.80
C PRO A 156 -22.07 14.46 -16.53
N LYS A 157 -21.47 15.33 -17.38
CA LYS A 157 -22.21 16.19 -18.27
C LYS A 157 -23.10 15.30 -19.14
N ALA A 158 -24.40 15.45 -18.99
CA ALA A 158 -25.40 14.83 -19.86
C ALA A 158 -25.09 15.23 -21.30
N SER A 159 -24.74 14.28 -22.14
CA SER A 159 -24.65 14.46 -23.58
C SER A 159 -26.04 14.74 -24.13
N THR A 160 -26.31 15.97 -24.44
CA THR A 160 -27.46 16.38 -25.26
C THR A 160 -27.27 15.78 -26.66
N LYS A 161 -28.09 14.78 -26.97
CA LYS A 161 -28.27 14.31 -28.33
C LYS A 161 -28.83 15.45 -29.19
N SER A 162 -28.00 15.96 -30.10
CA SER A 162 -28.52 16.72 -31.23
C SER A 162 -28.73 15.80 -32.40
N ALA A 163 -30.00 15.66 -32.77
CA ALA A 163 -30.43 14.97 -33.96
C ALA A 163 -30.18 15.88 -35.16
N THR A 164 -29.51 15.37 -36.17
CA THR A 164 -29.59 15.95 -37.50
C THR A 164 -29.65 14.84 -38.56
N LYS A 165 -30.59 15.02 -39.42
CA LYS A 165 -31.20 14.25 -40.50
C LYS A 165 -30.22 13.78 -41.59
N PRO A 166 -30.59 12.76 -42.39
CA PRO A 166 -29.75 12.13 -43.40
C PRO A 166 -29.82 12.82 -44.75
N VAL A 167 -28.73 12.78 -45.49
CA VAL A 167 -28.68 13.03 -46.92
C VAL A 167 -27.85 11.96 -47.63
N THR A 168 -28.46 11.24 -48.55
CA THR A 168 -27.88 10.27 -49.49
C THR A 168 -28.03 10.87 -50.90
N PRO A 169 -27.46 10.31 -52.01
CA PRO A 169 -26.10 9.90 -52.38
C PRO A 169 -25.66 10.41 -53.75
N ALA A 170 -24.42 10.21 -54.18
CA ALA A 170 -23.97 9.98 -55.57
C ALA A 170 -22.48 9.58 -55.57
N ALA A 171 -22.14 8.46 -55.94
CA ALA A 171 -21.89 7.75 -57.20
C ALA A 171 -20.45 7.96 -57.78
N ARG A 172 -19.75 6.83 -57.92
CA ARG A 172 -18.77 6.46 -59.00
C ARG A 172 -17.39 7.18 -59.06
N SER A 173 -16.29 6.45 -58.97
CA SER A 173 -15.63 5.66 -60.02
C SER A 173 -14.30 5.05 -59.56
N THR A 174 -14.13 3.78 -59.73
CA THR A 174 -13.08 2.94 -60.32
C THR A 174 -11.66 3.53 -60.49
N THR A 175 -10.64 2.82 -59.97
CA THR A 175 -9.64 2.04 -60.74
C THR A 175 -8.64 1.38 -59.78
N LYS A 176 -8.57 0.11 -59.80
CA LYS A 176 -7.55 -0.91 -60.07
C LYS A 176 -6.10 -0.45 -60.04
N SER A 177 -5.24 -0.99 -59.23
CA SER A 177 -4.14 -1.84 -59.69
C SER A 177 -3.37 -2.45 -58.51
N ALA A 178 -3.20 -3.69 -58.64
CA ALA A 178 -2.40 -4.71 -57.99
C ALA A 178 -0.88 -4.42 -58.06
N THR A 179 -0.13 -4.90 -57.10
CA THR A 179 0.96 -5.82 -57.28
C THR A 179 1.63 -6.21 -55.94
N LYS A 180 1.71 -7.48 -55.72
CA LYS A 180 2.49 -8.28 -54.76
C LYS A 180 3.79 -8.72 -55.53
N PRO A 181 4.71 -9.47 -54.94
CA PRO A 181 5.39 -9.60 -53.65
C PRO A 181 6.93 -9.68 -53.77
N ALA A 182 7.58 -10.19 -52.74
CA ALA A 182 8.87 -10.87 -52.65
C ALA A 182 9.84 -10.22 -51.64
N ALA A 183 10.56 -10.81 -50.78
CA ALA A 183 10.99 -12.14 -50.43
C ALA A 183 12.11 -11.95 -49.40
N GLN A 184 12.18 -12.85 -48.43
CA GLN A 184 13.35 -13.06 -47.57
C GLN A 184 14.60 -13.47 -48.36
N PRO A 185 15.83 -13.35 -47.79
CA PRO A 185 16.42 -14.58 -47.37
C PRO A 185 17.23 -14.58 -46.05
N ARG A 186 17.36 -15.79 -45.54
CA ARG A 186 18.18 -16.31 -44.47
C ARG A 186 19.69 -16.23 -44.78
N SER A 187 20.51 -16.20 -43.74
CA SER A 187 21.67 -17.11 -43.55
C SER A 187 22.27 -16.86 -42.16
N LYS A 188 22.29 -17.87 -41.31
CA LYS A 188 23.30 -18.91 -41.05
C LYS A 188 24.61 -18.29 -40.51
N ALA A 189 24.86 -18.49 -39.22
CA ALA A 189 25.55 -19.59 -38.57
C ALA A 189 27.08 -19.49 -38.50
N LYS A 190 27.56 -19.83 -37.37
CA LYS A 190 28.77 -20.52 -36.91
C LYS A 190 29.63 -19.66 -36.00
N ASN A 191 29.74 -20.08 -34.80
CA ASN A 191 30.49 -21.21 -34.21
C ASN A 191 31.89 -20.81 -33.76
N SER A 192 32.16 -21.19 -32.59
CA SER A 192 33.40 -21.80 -32.08
C SER A 192 34.21 -21.00 -31.06
N SER A 193 34.11 -21.42 -29.86
CA SER A 193 35.13 -22.16 -29.09
C SER A 193 36.36 -21.42 -28.59
N ARG A 194 36.55 -21.65 -27.32
CA ARG A 194 37.75 -22.02 -26.56
C ARG A 194 38.66 -20.96 -25.97
N ASN A 195 38.78 -21.21 -24.69
CA ASN A 195 39.99 -21.24 -23.85
C ASN A 195 40.62 -19.90 -23.43
N ALA A 196 40.58 -19.66 -22.19
CA ALA A 196 41.55 -20.00 -21.14
C ALA A 196 40.90 -19.68 -19.78
#